data_e2ef3cfca1a3d2e58b4ab567ef1d7e8c
#
_entry.id   e2ef3cfca1a3d2e58b4ab567ef1d7e8c
#
_cell.length_a   1.000
_cell.length_b   1.000
_cell.length_c   1.000
_cell.angle_alpha   90.00
_cell.angle_beta   90.00
_cell.angle_gamma   90.00
#
_symmetry.space_group_name_H-M   'P 1'
#
loop_
_entity.id
_entity.type
_entity.pdbx_description
1 polymer ?
#
loop_
_entity_poly.entity_id
_entity_poly.type
_entity_poly.pdbx_seq_one_letter_code
_entity_poly.pdbx_strand_id
1 'polypeptide(L)'
;MNDAASVFDRQVMARLVDHLVKDGWFVGENFLDLELCQALRTEVETLACKDALDAAGIGRGRQHSLRRDIRGDNIHWLDNGSQEQRRYLSAMAALQHQLNAELYLGLFEFEAHFAHYPPGAFYKAHLDSFEGRSNRVISTVTYLNSHWQPGDGGEMLIFDPKTQQEIARIPPKSGTFTCFLSETIPHEVLPTRQPRASIAGWFRRNTSFGGLIDPPR
;
A
#
# COMPACT_ATOMS: atom_id res chain seq x y z
N MET A 1 -25.56 -22.73 1.54
CA MET A 1 -24.26 -22.06 1.66
C MET A 1 -24.29 -20.94 0.64
N ASN A 2 -24.49 -19.71 1.10
CA ASN A 2 -24.44 -18.54 0.22
C ASN A 2 -23.00 -18.38 -0.25
N ASP A 3 -22.80 -18.57 -1.54
CA ASP A 3 -21.60 -18.16 -2.25
C ASP A 3 -21.56 -16.62 -2.16
N ALA A 4 -20.89 -16.08 -1.14
CA ALA A 4 -20.62 -14.65 -1.09
C ALA A 4 -19.75 -14.37 -2.32
N ALA A 5 -20.32 -13.70 -3.32
CA ALA A 5 -19.64 -13.31 -4.53
C ALA A 5 -18.27 -12.74 -4.13
N SER A 6 -17.19 -13.37 -4.59
CA SER A 6 -15.82 -12.91 -4.32
C SER A 6 -15.71 -11.46 -4.78
N VAL A 7 -15.27 -10.57 -3.89
CA VAL A 7 -15.05 -9.15 -4.20
C VAL A 7 -14.08 -8.97 -5.37
N PHE A 8 -13.21 -9.96 -5.58
CA PHE A 8 -12.22 -9.98 -6.65
C PHE A 8 -12.46 -11.12 -7.63
N ASP A 9 -12.14 -10.87 -8.89
CA ASP A 9 -12.17 -11.88 -9.93
C ASP A 9 -11.24 -13.06 -9.58
N ARG A 10 -11.72 -14.29 -9.76
CA ARG A 10 -10.98 -15.52 -9.44
C ARG A 10 -9.66 -15.63 -10.19
N GLN A 11 -9.61 -15.20 -11.46
CA GLN A 11 -8.39 -15.28 -12.27
C GLN A 11 -7.36 -14.23 -11.82
N VAL A 12 -7.83 -13.05 -11.43
CA VAL A 12 -6.97 -12.00 -10.86
C VAL A 12 -6.36 -12.50 -9.56
N MET A 13 -7.14 -13.14 -8.70
CA MET A 13 -6.64 -13.71 -7.44
C MET A 13 -5.63 -14.82 -7.66
N ALA A 14 -5.89 -15.75 -8.58
CA ALA A 14 -4.94 -16.81 -8.89
C ALA A 14 -3.59 -16.24 -9.37
N ARG A 15 -3.62 -15.24 -10.28
CA ARG A 15 -2.40 -14.55 -10.73
C ARG A 15 -1.67 -13.85 -9.59
N LEU A 16 -2.41 -13.18 -8.69
CA LEU A 16 -1.83 -12.50 -7.54
C LEU A 16 -1.08 -13.50 -6.64
N VAL A 17 -1.70 -14.63 -6.32
CA VAL A 17 -1.10 -15.68 -5.49
C VAL A 17 0.14 -16.26 -6.18
N ASP A 18 0.06 -16.62 -7.47
CA ASP A 18 1.17 -17.17 -8.22
C ASP A 18 2.37 -16.22 -8.25
N HIS A 19 2.14 -14.92 -8.50
CA HIS A 19 3.19 -13.91 -8.53
C HIS A 19 3.80 -13.65 -7.14
N LEU A 20 2.99 -13.61 -6.09
CA LEU A 20 3.53 -13.47 -4.72
C LEU A 20 4.43 -14.64 -4.35
N VAL A 21 4.08 -15.87 -4.74
CA VAL A 21 4.88 -17.07 -4.45
C VAL A 21 6.16 -17.09 -5.28
N LYS A 22 6.06 -16.77 -6.57
CA LYS A 22 7.16 -16.91 -7.52
C LYS A 22 8.13 -15.73 -7.47
N ASP A 23 7.57 -14.52 -7.52
CA ASP A 23 8.31 -13.28 -7.75
C ASP A 23 8.40 -12.41 -6.50
N GLY A 24 7.53 -12.65 -5.51
CA GLY A 24 7.42 -11.87 -4.28
C GLY A 24 6.62 -10.58 -4.42
N TRP A 25 6.10 -10.27 -5.61
CA TRP A 25 5.30 -9.06 -5.89
C TRP A 25 4.30 -9.28 -7.01
N PHE A 26 3.26 -8.42 -7.05
CA PHE A 26 2.19 -8.44 -8.05
C PHE A 26 1.73 -7.03 -8.39
N VAL A 27 1.33 -6.81 -9.64
CA VAL A 27 0.62 -5.62 -10.11
C VAL A 27 -0.65 -6.04 -10.84
N GLY A 28 -1.77 -5.44 -10.46
CA GLY A 28 -3.06 -5.61 -11.13
C GLY A 28 -3.63 -4.26 -11.55
N GLU A 29 -3.91 -4.09 -12.84
CA GLU A 29 -4.68 -2.93 -13.34
C GLU A 29 -6.17 -3.19 -13.13
N ASN A 30 -6.94 -2.11 -12.92
CA ASN A 30 -8.40 -2.18 -12.67
C ASN A 30 -8.77 -3.16 -11.54
N PHE A 31 -7.90 -3.26 -10.54
CA PHE A 31 -8.07 -4.18 -9.41
C PHE A 31 -9.19 -3.72 -8.47
N LEU A 32 -9.38 -2.40 -8.35
CA LEU A 32 -10.47 -1.79 -7.58
C LEU A 32 -11.37 -0.96 -8.50
N ASP A 33 -12.62 -0.84 -8.08
CA ASP A 33 -13.63 -0.01 -8.73
C ASP A 33 -13.15 1.45 -8.88
N LEU A 34 -13.22 1.98 -10.10
CA LEU A 34 -12.74 3.33 -10.42
C LEU A 34 -13.57 4.42 -9.73
N GLU A 35 -14.88 4.19 -9.49
CA GLU A 35 -15.71 5.14 -8.72
C GLU A 35 -15.22 5.24 -7.28
N LEU A 36 -14.90 4.09 -6.67
CA LEU A 36 -14.32 4.06 -5.33
C LEU A 36 -12.96 4.76 -5.29
N CYS A 37 -12.09 4.51 -6.28
CA CYS A 37 -10.80 5.18 -6.39
C CYS A 37 -10.96 6.70 -6.52
N GLN A 38 -11.91 7.16 -7.33
CA GLN A 38 -12.19 8.59 -7.51
C GLN A 38 -12.72 9.24 -6.23
N ALA A 39 -13.61 8.57 -5.51
CA ALA A 39 -14.16 9.07 -4.25
C ALA A 39 -13.07 9.19 -3.17
N LEU A 40 -12.21 8.17 -3.04
CA LEU A 40 -11.04 8.18 -2.14
C LEU A 40 -10.01 9.26 -2.57
N ARG A 41 -9.85 9.51 -3.87
CA ARG A 41 -9.03 10.62 -4.38
C ARG A 41 -9.55 11.96 -3.91
N THR A 42 -10.87 12.19 -4.05
CA THR A 42 -11.53 13.42 -3.60
C THR A 42 -11.36 13.63 -2.10
N GLU A 43 -11.42 12.56 -1.33
CA GLU A 43 -11.25 12.61 0.12
C GLU A 43 -9.83 13.05 0.50
N VAL A 44 -8.78 12.42 -0.05
CA VAL A 44 -7.40 12.80 0.27
C VAL A 44 -7.05 14.21 -0.21
N GLU A 45 -7.59 14.66 -1.34
CA GLU A 45 -7.43 16.04 -1.81
C GLU A 45 -8.12 17.05 -0.89
N THR A 46 -9.30 16.69 -0.36
CA THR A 46 -10.00 17.50 0.63
C THR A 46 -9.20 17.62 1.93
N LEU A 47 -8.59 16.52 2.40
CA LEU A 47 -7.71 16.54 3.57
C LEU A 47 -6.47 17.39 3.32
N ALA A 48 -5.86 17.28 2.13
CA ALA A 48 -4.72 18.12 1.74
C ALA A 48 -5.07 19.61 1.71
N CYS A 49 -6.23 19.98 1.12
CA CYS A 49 -6.69 21.38 1.10
C CYS A 49 -7.00 21.96 2.50
N LYS A 50 -7.34 21.10 3.46
CA LYS A 50 -7.62 21.49 4.86
C LYS A 50 -6.39 21.45 5.75
N ASP A 51 -5.21 21.16 5.20
CA ASP A 51 -3.97 20.95 5.96
C ASP A 51 -4.11 19.87 7.06
N ALA A 52 -4.91 18.82 6.77
CA ALA A 52 -5.25 17.74 7.70
C ALA A 52 -4.41 16.47 7.43
N LEU A 53 -3.32 16.60 6.70
CA LEU A 53 -2.35 15.52 6.46
C LEU A 53 -1.09 15.77 7.30
N ASP A 54 -0.63 14.75 7.99
CA ASP A 54 0.62 14.79 8.73
C ASP A 54 1.83 14.51 7.83
N ALA A 55 2.97 15.16 8.11
CA ALA A 55 4.21 14.83 7.43
C ALA A 55 4.62 13.39 7.74
N ALA A 56 4.85 12.59 6.68
CA ALA A 56 5.27 11.21 6.87
C ALA A 56 6.67 11.13 7.48
N GLY A 57 6.82 10.31 8.51
CA GLY A 57 8.11 10.01 9.13
C GLY A 57 8.64 8.64 8.74
N ILE A 58 9.90 8.38 9.08
CA ILE A 58 10.54 7.07 9.00
C ILE A 58 10.78 6.52 10.41
N GLY A 59 10.79 5.19 10.55
CA GLY A 59 10.97 4.51 11.84
C GLY A 59 9.66 4.39 12.63
N ARG A 60 9.73 3.78 13.82
CA ARG A 60 8.59 3.54 14.72
C ARG A 60 8.88 4.02 16.15
N GLY A 61 7.84 4.45 16.84
CA GLY A 61 7.91 4.83 18.25
C GLY A 61 9.00 5.88 18.52
N ARG A 62 9.92 5.59 19.44
CA ARG A 62 11.01 6.53 19.81
C ARG A 62 12.04 6.77 18.70
N GLN A 63 12.06 5.97 17.65
CA GLN A 63 12.95 6.12 16.48
C GLN A 63 12.25 6.82 15.31
N HIS A 64 11.01 7.28 15.48
CA HIS A 64 10.30 8.05 14.47
C HIS A 64 11.00 9.40 14.26
N SER A 65 11.35 9.69 13.01
CA SER A 65 12.00 10.96 12.63
C SER A 65 11.48 11.47 11.29
N LEU A 66 11.35 12.77 11.18
CA LEU A 66 11.01 13.44 9.92
C LEU A 66 12.28 13.66 9.10
N ARG A 67 12.42 12.95 8.00
CA ARG A 67 13.58 12.99 7.09
C ARG A 67 13.09 13.31 5.67
N ARG A 68 12.87 14.60 5.41
CA ARG A 68 12.43 15.10 4.08
C ARG A 68 13.42 14.81 2.95
N ASP A 69 14.68 14.54 3.28
CA ASP A 69 15.72 14.09 2.35
C ASP A 69 15.60 12.59 1.97
N ILE A 70 14.70 11.84 2.61
CA ILE A 70 14.42 10.43 2.36
C ILE A 70 12.97 10.23 1.90
N ARG A 71 11.99 10.88 2.56
CA ARG A 71 10.56 10.71 2.32
C ARG A 71 9.84 12.06 2.36
N GLY A 72 9.10 12.39 1.30
CA GLY A 72 8.49 13.70 1.11
C GLY A 72 6.96 13.74 1.11
N ASP A 73 6.26 12.62 1.30
CA ASP A 73 4.80 12.56 1.34
C ASP A 73 4.21 13.06 2.67
N ASN A 74 2.91 13.40 2.59
CA ASN A 74 2.06 13.62 3.76
C ASN A 74 1.03 12.51 3.83
N ILE A 75 0.62 12.11 5.04
CA ILE A 75 -0.23 10.93 5.27
C ILE A 75 -1.43 11.25 6.14
N HIS A 76 -2.47 10.43 6.01
CA HIS A 76 -3.60 10.38 6.94
C HIS A 76 -4.04 8.92 7.08
N TRP A 77 -4.02 8.41 8.32
CA TRP A 77 -4.42 7.02 8.58
C TRP A 77 -5.91 6.82 8.30
N LEU A 78 -6.26 5.69 7.68
CA LEU A 78 -7.65 5.31 7.48
C LEU A 78 -8.25 4.84 8.81
N ASP A 79 -9.36 5.45 9.20
CA ASP A 79 -10.01 5.25 10.51
C ASP A 79 -11.48 4.83 10.41
N ASN A 80 -11.93 4.39 9.22
CA ASN A 80 -13.35 4.16 8.90
C ASN A 80 -14.22 5.44 8.89
N GLY A 81 -13.61 6.61 8.82
CA GLY A 81 -14.29 7.89 8.93
C GLY A 81 -15.30 8.18 7.81
N SER A 82 -15.10 7.63 6.61
CA SER A 82 -16.02 7.76 5.48
C SER A 82 -16.61 6.43 5.05
N GLN A 83 -17.67 6.47 4.21
CA GLN A 83 -18.24 5.27 3.60
C GLN A 83 -17.24 4.64 2.62
N GLU A 84 -16.48 5.45 1.91
CA GLU A 84 -15.46 5.06 0.93
C GLU A 84 -14.31 4.33 1.60
N GLN A 85 -13.82 4.84 2.74
CA GLN A 85 -12.81 4.14 3.54
C GLN A 85 -13.32 2.77 4.00
N ARG A 86 -14.56 2.69 4.51
CA ARG A 86 -15.16 1.41 4.93
C ARG A 86 -15.29 0.42 3.77
N ARG A 87 -15.69 0.89 2.57
CA ARG A 87 -15.73 0.03 1.36
C ARG A 87 -14.33 -0.50 1.00
N TYR A 88 -13.32 0.37 1.01
CA TYR A 88 -11.93 0.00 0.74
C TYR A 88 -11.41 -1.02 1.77
N LEU A 89 -11.56 -0.73 3.06
CA LEU A 89 -11.11 -1.62 4.14
C LEU A 89 -11.85 -2.97 4.13
N SER A 90 -13.13 -2.99 3.76
CA SER A 90 -13.89 -4.24 3.55
C SER A 90 -13.34 -5.07 2.39
N ALA A 91 -12.96 -4.43 1.28
CA ALA A 91 -12.31 -5.12 0.17
C ALA A 91 -10.94 -5.70 0.59
N MET A 92 -10.16 -4.95 1.36
CA MET A 92 -8.87 -5.46 1.88
C MET A 92 -9.06 -6.60 2.90
N ALA A 93 -10.10 -6.58 3.71
CA ALA A 93 -10.43 -7.69 4.59
C ALA A 93 -10.79 -8.97 3.79
N ALA A 94 -11.53 -8.85 2.69
CA ALA A 94 -11.80 -9.96 1.79
C ALA A 94 -10.52 -10.51 1.15
N LEU A 95 -9.61 -9.62 0.71
CA LEU A 95 -8.30 -9.99 0.18
C LEU A 95 -7.46 -10.73 1.24
N GLN A 96 -7.43 -10.24 2.47
CA GLN A 96 -6.75 -10.89 3.60
C GLN A 96 -7.23 -12.33 3.81
N HIS A 97 -8.55 -12.55 3.81
CA HIS A 97 -9.13 -13.89 3.95
C HIS A 97 -8.69 -14.82 2.82
N GLN A 98 -8.70 -14.35 1.57
CA GLN A 98 -8.27 -15.15 0.42
C GLN A 98 -6.77 -15.49 0.50
N LEU A 99 -5.91 -14.49 0.80
CA LEU A 99 -4.47 -14.72 0.97
C LEU A 99 -4.16 -15.72 2.08
N ASN A 100 -4.89 -15.66 3.20
CA ASN A 100 -4.74 -16.64 4.28
C ASN A 100 -5.18 -18.04 3.86
N ALA A 101 -6.26 -18.16 3.08
CA ALA A 101 -6.76 -19.45 2.61
C ALA A 101 -5.79 -20.12 1.63
N GLU A 102 -5.16 -19.33 0.74
CA GLU A 102 -4.27 -19.85 -0.31
C GLU A 102 -2.83 -20.02 0.15
N LEU A 103 -2.32 -19.12 1.01
CA LEU A 103 -0.90 -19.04 1.35
C LEU A 103 -0.58 -19.33 2.83
N TYR A 104 -1.59 -19.53 3.68
CA TYR A 104 -1.43 -19.81 5.11
C TYR A 104 -0.54 -18.80 5.86
N LEU A 105 -0.62 -17.51 5.48
CA LEU A 105 0.28 -16.46 5.96
C LEU A 105 0.02 -16.05 7.42
N GLY A 106 -1.16 -16.34 7.98
CA GLY A 106 -1.55 -15.92 9.32
C GLY A 106 -1.71 -14.41 9.46
N LEU A 107 -2.19 -13.77 8.39
CA LEU A 107 -2.48 -12.33 8.39
C LEU A 107 -3.63 -12.05 9.34
N PHE A 108 -3.44 -11.14 10.29
CA PHE A 108 -4.39 -10.87 11.36
C PHE A 108 -5.12 -9.54 11.19
N GLU A 109 -4.42 -8.50 10.76
CA GLU A 109 -4.97 -7.16 10.59
C GLU A 109 -4.42 -6.47 9.34
N PHE A 110 -5.10 -5.40 8.94
CA PHE A 110 -4.67 -4.51 7.86
C PHE A 110 -4.63 -3.07 8.37
N GLU A 111 -3.48 -2.43 8.27
CA GLU A 111 -3.32 -0.99 8.53
C GLU A 111 -3.05 -0.26 7.21
N ALA A 112 -3.62 0.92 7.02
CA ALA A 112 -3.40 1.70 5.80
C ALA A 112 -3.55 3.20 6.04
N HIS A 113 -2.89 3.99 5.21
CA HIS A 113 -3.02 5.44 5.19
C HIS A 113 -3.10 6.00 3.77
N PHE A 114 -3.77 7.11 3.59
CA PHE A 114 -3.57 7.95 2.43
C PHE A 114 -2.12 8.44 2.39
N ALA A 115 -1.54 8.45 1.20
CA ALA A 115 -0.22 9.02 0.94
C ALA A 115 -0.35 10.06 -0.19
N HIS A 116 -0.12 11.31 0.15
CA HIS A 116 -0.18 12.45 -0.76
C HIS A 116 1.22 13.01 -0.98
N TYR A 117 1.70 12.93 -2.20
CA TYR A 117 2.99 13.44 -2.64
C TYR A 117 2.78 14.76 -3.39
N PRO A 118 3.15 15.91 -2.82
CA PRO A 118 3.18 17.17 -3.55
C PRO A 118 4.25 17.14 -4.66
N PRO A 119 4.20 18.03 -5.66
CA PRO A 119 5.23 18.11 -6.69
C PRO A 119 6.64 18.20 -6.09
N GLY A 120 7.57 17.40 -6.62
CA GLY A 120 8.94 17.25 -6.13
C GLY A 120 9.12 16.20 -5.02
N ALA A 121 8.05 15.73 -4.39
CA ALA A 121 8.13 14.71 -3.36
C ALA A 121 8.48 13.33 -3.94
N PHE A 122 9.16 12.55 -3.13
CA PHE A 122 9.68 11.21 -3.46
C PHE A 122 9.79 10.36 -2.20
N TYR A 123 10.11 9.08 -2.35
CA TYR A 123 10.52 8.21 -1.26
C TYR A 123 11.65 7.31 -1.76
N LYS A 124 12.85 7.47 -1.17
CA LYS A 124 14.04 6.71 -1.56
C LYS A 124 13.87 5.21 -1.38
N ALA A 125 14.69 4.43 -2.06
CA ALA A 125 14.69 2.97 -1.99
C ALA A 125 14.76 2.46 -0.54
N HIS A 126 13.81 1.59 -0.18
CA HIS A 126 13.67 1.05 1.18
C HIS A 126 12.95 -0.30 1.17
N LEU A 127 12.94 -0.94 2.33
CA LEU A 127 12.08 -2.07 2.70
C LEU A 127 11.05 -1.59 3.72
N ASP A 128 9.82 -2.06 3.64
CA ASP A 128 8.76 -1.71 4.59
C ASP A 128 8.88 -2.41 5.94
N SER A 129 9.64 -3.48 5.98
CA SER A 129 9.86 -4.31 7.15
C SER A 129 11.30 -4.81 7.16
N PHE A 130 11.89 -4.90 8.36
CA PHE A 130 13.19 -5.53 8.57
C PHE A 130 12.98 -6.88 9.24
N GLU A 131 13.71 -7.89 8.81
CA GLU A 131 13.63 -9.25 9.31
C GLU A 131 13.65 -9.28 10.85
N GLY A 132 12.64 -9.93 11.43
CA GLY A 132 12.48 -10.08 12.89
C GLY A 132 12.15 -8.81 13.66
N ARG A 133 11.92 -7.65 13.00
CA ARG A 133 11.65 -6.36 13.67
C ARG A 133 10.27 -5.77 13.38
N SER A 134 9.50 -6.37 12.51
CA SER A 134 8.19 -5.90 12.14
C SER A 134 7.25 -7.09 11.91
N ASN A 135 5.96 -6.86 12.12
CA ASN A 135 4.90 -7.83 11.84
C ASN A 135 4.24 -7.64 10.46
N ARG A 136 4.72 -6.68 9.64
CA ARG A 136 4.26 -6.46 8.26
C ARG A 136 4.74 -7.60 7.37
N VAL A 137 3.81 -8.27 6.70
CA VAL A 137 4.07 -9.43 5.84
C VAL A 137 3.94 -9.06 4.38
N ILE A 138 2.83 -8.40 4.02
CA ILE A 138 2.55 -7.95 2.67
C ILE A 138 2.28 -6.44 2.70
N SER A 139 3.02 -5.70 1.89
CA SER A 139 2.78 -4.29 1.59
C SER A 139 1.84 -4.18 0.41
N THR A 140 0.98 -3.16 0.43
CA THR A 140 0.05 -2.86 -0.65
C THR A 140 0.11 -1.39 -1.01
N VAL A 141 -0.08 -1.08 -2.30
CA VAL A 141 -0.27 0.29 -2.78
C VAL A 141 -1.44 0.31 -3.76
N THR A 142 -2.44 1.13 -3.48
CA THR A 142 -3.56 1.42 -4.37
C THR A 142 -3.41 2.83 -4.90
N TYR A 143 -3.38 2.98 -6.23
CA TYR A 143 -3.19 4.29 -6.85
C TYR A 143 -4.53 4.94 -7.19
N LEU A 144 -4.59 6.27 -7.03
CA LEU A 144 -5.84 7.04 -7.12
C LEU A 144 -5.81 8.13 -8.21
N ASN A 145 -4.82 8.14 -9.13
CA ASN A 145 -4.61 9.25 -10.07
C ASN A 145 -5.22 8.95 -11.44
N SER A 146 -6.33 9.60 -11.77
CA SER A 146 -7.12 9.34 -13.00
C SER A 146 -6.47 9.87 -14.29
N HIS A 147 -5.62 10.89 -14.22
CA HIS A 147 -5.04 11.58 -15.39
C HIS A 147 -3.51 11.54 -15.40
N TRP A 148 -2.91 10.39 -15.08
CA TRP A 148 -1.46 10.25 -15.08
C TRP A 148 -0.90 10.04 -16.48
N GLN A 149 0.09 10.88 -16.85
CA GLN A 149 0.72 10.85 -18.17
C GLN A 149 2.20 10.44 -18.07
N PRO A 150 2.77 9.83 -19.13
CA PRO A 150 4.21 9.64 -19.21
C PRO A 150 4.96 10.97 -19.00
N GLY A 151 5.92 10.97 -18.08
CA GLY A 151 6.69 12.16 -17.72
C GLY A 151 6.19 12.94 -16.50
N ASP A 152 5.02 12.58 -15.93
CA ASP A 152 4.56 13.16 -14.65
C ASP A 152 5.43 12.72 -13.46
N GLY A 153 6.21 11.65 -13.61
CA GLY A 153 7.05 11.10 -12.55
C GLY A 153 6.23 10.34 -11.50
N GLY A 154 6.77 10.12 -10.32
CA GLY A 154 6.06 9.47 -9.20
C GLY A 154 5.78 7.98 -9.41
N GLU A 155 6.39 7.35 -10.40
CA GLU A 155 6.34 5.90 -10.57
C GLU A 155 6.92 5.21 -9.35
N MET A 156 6.41 4.04 -9.03
CA MET A 156 7.05 3.14 -8.09
C MET A 156 7.99 2.20 -8.83
N LEU A 157 9.25 2.16 -8.42
CA LEU A 157 10.22 1.19 -8.88
C LEU A 157 10.26 0.01 -7.93
N ILE A 158 10.36 -1.19 -8.48
CA ILE A 158 10.66 -2.43 -7.76
C ILE A 158 12.04 -2.90 -8.18
N PHE A 159 12.84 -3.29 -7.20
CA PHE A 159 14.21 -3.77 -7.42
C PHE A 159 14.33 -5.25 -7.07
N ASP A 160 15.14 -5.95 -7.83
CA ASP A 160 15.55 -7.31 -7.47
C ASP A 160 16.32 -7.29 -6.15
N PRO A 161 15.94 -8.09 -5.15
CA PRO A 161 16.57 -8.05 -3.83
C PRO A 161 18.03 -8.46 -3.81
N LYS A 162 18.49 -9.23 -4.80
CA LYS A 162 19.87 -9.74 -4.88
C LYS A 162 20.77 -8.84 -5.72
N THR A 163 20.28 -8.42 -6.88
CA THR A 163 21.09 -7.65 -7.85
C THR A 163 20.91 -6.14 -7.71
N GLN A 164 19.86 -5.70 -6.99
CA GLN A 164 19.47 -4.29 -6.86
C GLN A 164 19.13 -3.61 -8.19
N GLN A 165 18.90 -4.38 -9.24
CA GLN A 165 18.48 -3.87 -10.54
C GLN A 165 16.97 -3.59 -10.54
N GLU A 166 16.56 -2.55 -11.25
CA GLU A 166 15.13 -2.28 -11.51
C GLU A 166 14.52 -3.44 -12.31
N ILE A 167 13.46 -4.05 -11.76
CA ILE A 167 12.72 -5.15 -12.39
C ILE A 167 11.30 -4.75 -12.78
N ALA A 168 10.77 -3.66 -12.21
CA ALA A 168 9.48 -3.11 -12.60
C ALA A 168 9.40 -1.62 -12.35
N ARG A 169 8.64 -0.93 -13.20
CA ARG A 169 8.29 0.49 -13.10
C ARG A 169 6.78 0.63 -13.23
N ILE A 170 6.14 1.10 -12.18
CA ILE A 170 4.69 1.09 -12.03
C ILE A 170 4.18 2.54 -12.03
N PRO A 171 3.49 2.97 -13.08
CA PRO A 171 2.86 4.28 -13.12
C PRO A 171 1.70 4.32 -12.11
N PRO A 172 1.53 5.42 -11.36
CA PRO A 172 0.53 5.50 -10.29
C PRO A 172 -0.89 5.78 -10.80
N LYS A 173 -1.36 5.02 -11.79
CA LYS A 173 -2.68 5.18 -12.42
C LYS A 173 -3.79 4.64 -11.53
N SER A 174 -4.91 5.35 -11.50
CA SER A 174 -6.11 4.98 -10.74
C SER A 174 -6.57 3.55 -11.04
N GLY A 175 -6.98 2.83 -10.00
CA GLY A 175 -7.40 1.44 -10.07
C GLY A 175 -6.26 0.41 -10.14
N THR A 176 -5.01 0.85 -10.33
CA THR A 176 -3.85 -0.04 -10.23
C THR A 176 -3.59 -0.37 -8.76
N PHE A 177 -3.40 -1.65 -8.50
CA PHE A 177 -3.04 -2.20 -7.19
C PHE A 177 -1.71 -2.93 -7.30
N THR A 178 -0.85 -2.71 -6.33
CA THR A 178 0.42 -3.42 -6.20
C THR A 178 0.49 -4.04 -4.82
N CYS A 179 0.96 -5.28 -4.72
CA CYS A 179 1.32 -5.87 -3.44
C CYS A 179 2.64 -6.62 -3.53
N PHE A 180 3.37 -6.70 -2.42
CA PHE A 180 4.69 -7.31 -2.37
C PHE A 180 5.07 -7.72 -0.94
N LEU A 181 6.03 -8.65 -0.84
CA LEU A 181 6.55 -9.10 0.45
C LEU A 181 7.34 -7.97 1.12
N SER A 182 6.88 -7.54 2.29
CA SER A 182 7.37 -6.32 2.98
C SER A 182 8.86 -6.39 3.37
N GLU A 183 9.37 -7.60 3.66
CA GLU A 183 10.75 -7.81 4.14
C GLU A 183 11.76 -8.02 3.01
N THR A 184 11.30 -8.36 1.79
CA THR A 184 12.19 -8.82 0.72
C THR A 184 12.25 -7.93 -0.49
N ILE A 185 11.20 -7.15 -0.78
CA ILE A 185 11.10 -6.39 -2.02
C ILE A 185 11.48 -4.92 -1.80
N PRO A 186 12.70 -4.51 -2.23
CA PRO A 186 13.10 -3.11 -2.19
C PRO A 186 12.30 -2.33 -3.23
N HIS A 187 11.85 -1.14 -2.85
CA HIS A 187 11.09 -0.28 -3.75
C HIS A 187 11.35 1.20 -3.47
N GLU A 188 11.05 2.04 -4.44
CA GLU A 188 11.27 3.48 -4.43
C GLU A 188 10.09 4.20 -5.08
N VAL A 189 9.77 5.41 -4.63
CA VAL A 189 8.87 6.32 -5.34
C VAL A 189 9.67 7.45 -5.93
N LEU A 190 9.68 7.56 -7.25
CA LEU A 190 10.38 8.62 -7.97
C LEU A 190 9.77 9.99 -7.70
N PRO A 191 10.55 11.08 -7.85
CA PRO A 191 10.02 12.43 -7.74
C PRO A 191 8.83 12.64 -8.68
N THR A 192 7.73 13.14 -8.13
CA THR A 192 6.52 13.46 -8.91
C THR A 192 6.52 14.90 -9.37
N ARG A 193 5.98 15.18 -10.57
CA ARG A 193 5.77 16.54 -11.08
C ARG A 193 4.33 17.02 -10.86
N GLN A 194 3.40 16.10 -10.61
CA GLN A 194 2.00 16.37 -10.32
C GLN A 194 1.64 15.89 -8.92
N PRO A 195 0.62 16.44 -8.25
CA PRO A 195 0.12 15.90 -7.00
C PRO A 195 -0.27 14.42 -7.17
N ARG A 196 0.39 13.52 -6.43
CA ARG A 196 0.20 12.08 -6.52
C ARG A 196 -0.47 11.55 -5.24
N ALA A 197 -1.56 10.84 -5.40
CA ALA A 197 -2.25 10.19 -4.31
C ALA A 197 -2.29 8.68 -4.47
N SER A 198 -2.14 7.99 -3.34
CA SER A 198 -2.29 6.55 -3.20
C SER A 198 -2.75 6.20 -1.79
N ILE A 199 -3.15 4.95 -1.59
CA ILE A 199 -3.28 4.35 -0.27
C ILE A 199 -2.15 3.33 -0.14
N ALA A 200 -1.29 3.51 0.85
CA ALA A 200 -0.29 2.53 1.25
C ALA A 200 -0.81 1.75 2.46
N GLY A 201 -0.68 0.43 2.43
CA GLY A 201 -1.20 -0.43 3.49
C GLY A 201 -0.34 -1.67 3.72
N TRP A 202 -0.58 -2.33 4.84
CA TRP A 202 0.16 -3.52 5.24
C TRP A 202 -0.73 -4.55 5.89
N PHE A 203 -0.67 -5.78 5.38
CA PHE A 203 -1.17 -6.94 6.10
C PHE A 203 -0.14 -7.40 7.11
N ARG A 204 -0.57 -7.57 8.36
CA ARG A 204 0.28 -7.85 9.52
C ARG A 204 -0.07 -9.18 10.15
N ARG A 205 0.95 -9.85 10.74
CA ARG A 205 0.73 -10.95 11.68
C ARG A 205 0.50 -10.43 13.09
N ASN A 206 -0.21 -11.19 13.88
CA ASN A 206 -0.29 -10.94 15.31
C ASN A 206 1.05 -11.32 15.97
N THR A 207 1.72 -10.35 16.58
CA THR A 207 2.98 -10.56 17.32
C THR A 207 2.79 -10.61 18.82
N SER A 208 1.55 -10.75 19.30
CA SER A 208 1.29 -10.95 20.73
C SER A 208 1.97 -12.24 21.20
N PHE A 209 3.12 -12.11 21.85
CA PHE A 209 3.86 -13.23 22.44
C PHE A 209 4.07 -12.96 23.93
N GLY A 210 3.79 -13.97 24.77
CA GLY A 210 4.13 -13.90 26.19
C GLY A 210 3.41 -12.83 27.02
N GLY A 211 2.17 -12.43 26.62
CA GLY A 211 1.38 -11.45 27.36
C GLY A 211 1.60 -9.98 26.97
N LEU A 212 2.50 -9.71 26.02
CA LEU A 212 2.61 -8.40 25.37
C LEU A 212 1.66 -8.36 24.18
N ILE A 213 0.59 -7.56 24.29
CA ILE A 213 -0.36 -7.32 23.21
C ILE A 213 0.23 -6.20 22.33
N ASP A 214 0.45 -6.49 21.04
CA ASP A 214 0.68 -5.43 20.05
C ASP A 214 -0.73 -4.90 19.67
N PRO A 215 -1.14 -3.72 20.17
CA PRO A 215 -2.51 -3.25 19.95
C PRO A 215 -2.74 -2.97 18.46
N PRO A 216 -3.96 -3.22 17.94
CA PRO A 216 -4.36 -2.71 16.64
C PRO A 216 -4.30 -1.18 16.65
N ARG A 217 -3.89 -0.59 15.54
CA ARG A 217 -3.90 0.86 15.34
C ARG A 217 -5.21 1.32 14.74
#